data_3cbac078d6ab85747f0604cba077ffe3
#
_entry.id   3cbac078d6ab85747f0604cba077ffe3
#
_cell.length_a   1.000
_cell.length_b   1.000
_cell.length_c   1.000
_cell.angle_alpha   90.00
_cell.angle_beta   90.00
_cell.angle_gamma   90.00
#
_symmetry.space_group_name_H-M   'P 1'
#
loop_
_entity.id
_entity.type
_entity.pdbx_description
1 polymer ?
#
loop_
_entity_poly.entity_id
_entity_poly.type
_entity_poly.pdbx_seq_one_letter_code
_entity_poly.pdbx_strand_id
1 'polypeptide(L)'
;MADIHVDINETGIFNLYPEVLEALLKDHTTGRNIFWATDSYAHKGEGFQYSDTITVEHIIGENGMVIQPRALKSKCEQTERTKGMAEVFTPSWVCNAQNNLVDEAWFGRKNVFNTIDDTRHTWIANPDRIVFPDNKTWKSYIRATRM
;
A
#
# COMPACT_ATOMS: atom_id res chain seq x y z
N MET A 1 -11.53 2.37 19.60
CA MET A 1 -11.11 1.23 18.75
C MET A 1 -9.99 1.75 17.87
N ALA A 2 -8.81 1.14 17.89
CA ALA A 2 -7.73 1.53 16.99
C ALA A 2 -8.11 1.03 15.59
N ASP A 3 -8.33 1.97 14.66
CA ASP A 3 -8.38 1.61 13.26
C ASP A 3 -7.06 0.93 12.91
N ILE A 4 -7.13 -0.27 12.34
CA ILE A 4 -5.94 -0.94 11.83
C ILE A 4 -5.54 -0.20 10.56
N HIS A 5 -4.60 0.73 10.71
CA HIS A 5 -3.98 1.39 9.57
C HIS A 5 -2.86 0.50 9.06
N VAL A 6 -3.05 -0.03 7.88
CA VAL A 6 -1.96 -0.73 7.18
C VAL A 6 -1.05 0.34 6.61
N ASP A 7 0.17 0.37 7.08
CA ASP A 7 1.22 1.24 6.60
C ASP A 7 2.46 0.42 6.21
N ILE A 8 3.22 0.93 5.28
CA ILE A 8 4.48 0.34 4.88
C ILE A 8 5.58 1.02 5.70
N ASN A 9 6.39 0.24 6.39
CA ASN A 9 7.57 0.76 7.08
C ASN A 9 8.76 0.75 6.11
N GLU A 10 8.95 1.86 5.40
CA GLU A 10 10.01 2.00 4.38
C GLU A 10 11.39 1.82 4.97
N THR A 11 11.65 2.39 6.15
CA THR A 11 12.93 2.22 6.85
C THR A 11 13.17 0.74 7.23
N GLY A 12 12.12 0.05 7.66
CA GLY A 12 12.18 -1.38 7.96
C GLY A 12 12.50 -2.23 6.73
N ILE A 13 11.85 -1.94 5.60
CA ILE A 13 12.13 -2.60 4.33
C ILE A 13 13.56 -2.33 3.89
N PHE A 14 14.00 -1.08 3.92
CA PHE A 14 15.37 -0.71 3.52
C PHE A 14 16.43 -1.45 4.33
N ASN A 15 16.23 -1.58 5.64
CA ASN A 15 17.19 -2.27 6.50
C ASN A 15 17.30 -3.78 6.23
N LEU A 16 16.22 -4.40 5.76
CA LEU A 16 16.16 -5.84 5.50
C LEU A 16 16.41 -6.19 4.02
N TYR A 17 15.88 -5.38 3.12
CA TYR A 17 15.84 -5.65 1.68
C TYR A 17 15.88 -4.33 0.90
N PRO A 18 17.04 -3.63 0.84
CA PRO A 18 17.14 -2.32 0.20
C PRO A 18 16.73 -2.35 -1.28
N GLU A 19 17.04 -3.44 -1.99
CA GLU A 19 16.69 -3.64 -3.39
C GLU A 19 15.17 -3.69 -3.63
N VAL A 20 14.40 -4.11 -2.62
CA VAL A 20 12.92 -4.11 -2.71
C VAL A 20 12.38 -2.70 -2.68
N LEU A 21 12.89 -1.85 -1.78
CA LEU A 21 12.47 -0.45 -1.70
C LEU A 21 12.85 0.31 -2.97
N GLU A 22 14.06 0.10 -3.49
CA GLU A 22 14.49 0.68 -4.77
C GLU A 22 13.60 0.25 -5.93
N ALA A 23 13.19 -1.03 -5.98
CA ALA A 23 12.29 -1.54 -7.00
C ALA A 23 10.88 -0.93 -6.90
N LEU A 24 10.38 -0.70 -5.67
CA LEU A 24 9.08 -0.05 -5.43
C LEU A 24 9.05 1.41 -5.87
N LEU A 25 10.19 2.10 -5.82
CA LEU A 25 10.29 3.49 -6.26
C LEU A 25 10.38 3.63 -7.79
N LYS A 26 10.59 2.56 -8.54
CA LYS A 26 10.74 2.62 -10.00
C LYS A 26 9.41 2.50 -10.73
N ASP A 27 9.19 3.43 -11.65
CA ASP A 27 8.26 3.24 -12.75
C ASP A 27 8.87 2.25 -13.76
N HIS A 28 8.33 1.05 -13.79
CA HIS A 28 8.84 -0.03 -14.65
C HIS A 28 8.59 0.21 -16.15
N THR A 29 7.82 1.22 -16.53
CA THR A 29 7.62 1.61 -17.92
C THR A 29 8.78 2.47 -18.40
N THR A 30 9.21 3.44 -17.62
CA THR A 30 10.25 4.41 -17.98
C THR A 30 11.63 4.06 -17.43
N GLY A 31 11.71 3.20 -16.42
CA GLY A 31 12.93 2.87 -15.68
C GLY A 31 13.43 3.99 -14.76
N ARG A 32 12.70 5.08 -14.63
CA ARG A 32 12.99 6.19 -13.72
C ARG A 32 12.28 6.01 -12.40
N ASN A 33 12.76 6.71 -11.36
CA ASN A 33 12.00 6.77 -10.12
C ASN A 33 10.69 7.56 -10.33
N ILE A 34 9.66 7.18 -9.60
CA ILE A 34 8.43 7.94 -9.50
C ILE A 34 8.70 9.33 -8.90
N PHE A 35 7.82 10.27 -9.12
CA PHE A 35 7.94 11.65 -8.63
C PHE A 35 6.78 11.97 -7.69
N TRP A 36 6.92 13.05 -6.91
CA TRP A 36 5.94 13.39 -5.88
C TRP A 36 4.53 13.68 -6.41
N ALA A 37 4.43 14.28 -7.58
CA ALA A 37 3.18 14.69 -8.21
C ALA A 37 2.28 15.57 -7.31
N THR A 38 2.86 16.23 -6.31
CA THR A 38 2.18 17.13 -5.38
C THR A 38 3.21 18.04 -4.71
N ASP A 39 2.82 19.28 -4.42
CA ASP A 39 3.61 20.23 -3.63
C ASP A 39 3.32 20.15 -2.12
N SER A 40 2.51 19.18 -1.68
CA SER A 40 2.18 19.00 -0.25
C SER A 40 3.42 18.78 0.63
N TYR A 41 4.52 18.34 0.05
CA TYR A 41 5.80 18.08 0.73
C TYR A 41 6.86 19.14 0.48
N ALA A 42 6.60 20.16 -0.35
CA ALA A 42 7.55 21.20 -0.72
C ALA A 42 8.12 21.97 0.49
N HIS A 43 7.39 22.03 1.60
CA HIS A 43 7.84 22.62 2.86
C HIS A 43 9.03 21.89 3.50
N LYS A 44 9.36 20.68 3.04
CA LYS A 44 10.54 19.92 3.50
C LYS A 44 11.84 20.34 2.81
N GLY A 45 11.75 21.12 1.74
CA GLY A 45 12.90 21.71 1.06
C GLY A 45 13.17 21.12 -0.32
N GLU A 46 14.46 21.15 -0.72
CA GLU A 46 14.93 20.66 -2.00
C GLU A 46 14.69 19.14 -2.15
N GLY A 47 14.27 18.70 -3.33
CA GLY A 47 13.95 17.29 -3.64
C GLY A 47 12.52 16.87 -3.28
N PHE A 48 11.67 17.78 -2.74
CA PHE A 48 10.29 17.50 -2.36
C PHE A 48 9.24 18.31 -3.15
N GLN A 49 9.63 18.84 -4.31
CA GLN A 49 8.72 19.57 -5.20
C GLN A 49 7.90 18.61 -6.06
N TYR A 50 6.84 19.14 -6.66
CA TYR A 50 5.92 18.38 -7.53
C TYR A 50 6.60 17.47 -8.55
N SER A 51 7.64 17.97 -9.22
CA SER A 51 8.36 17.28 -10.31
C SER A 51 9.60 16.51 -9.86
N ASP A 52 9.98 16.62 -8.58
CA ASP A 52 11.18 15.94 -8.07
C ASP A 52 10.93 14.44 -7.95
N THR A 53 11.95 13.66 -8.30
CA THR A 53 11.89 12.21 -8.16
C THR A 53 12.05 11.79 -6.72
N ILE A 54 11.29 10.79 -6.30
CA ILE A 54 11.42 10.22 -4.98
C ILE A 54 12.65 9.31 -4.96
N THR A 55 13.56 9.56 -4.02
CA THR A 55 14.71 8.69 -3.75
C THR A 55 14.52 8.00 -2.39
N VAL A 56 15.34 7.00 -2.13
CA VAL A 56 15.29 6.27 -0.86
C VAL A 56 15.48 7.21 0.32
N GLU A 57 16.42 8.16 0.23
CA GLU A 57 16.73 9.13 1.30
C GLU A 57 15.55 10.04 1.64
N HIS A 58 14.65 10.27 0.69
CA HIS A 58 13.46 11.10 0.91
C HIS A 58 12.39 10.41 1.77
N ILE A 59 12.48 9.08 1.98
CA ILE A 59 11.42 8.30 2.64
C ILE A 59 11.90 7.39 3.77
N ILE A 60 13.18 7.44 4.15
CA ILE A 60 13.75 6.66 5.26
C ILE A 60 14.30 7.57 6.36
N GLY A 61 14.72 6.99 7.47
CA GLY A 61 15.35 7.68 8.59
C GLY A 61 14.43 8.76 9.18
N GLU A 62 14.89 10.00 9.23
CA GLU A 62 14.10 11.14 9.73
C GLU A 62 12.87 11.44 8.84
N ASN A 63 12.91 11.02 7.59
CA ASN A 63 11.82 11.13 6.63
C ASN A 63 10.90 9.90 6.57
N GLY A 64 11.13 8.88 7.39
CA GLY A 64 10.38 7.62 7.37
C GLY A 64 8.87 7.73 7.65
N MET A 65 8.38 8.92 7.99
CA MET A 65 6.95 9.22 8.19
C MET A 65 6.42 10.24 7.18
N VAL A 66 7.13 10.50 6.09
CA VAL A 66 6.71 11.48 5.07
C VAL A 66 5.51 10.96 4.29
N ILE A 67 5.58 9.71 3.86
CA ILE A 67 4.47 9.04 3.18
C ILE A 67 3.61 8.40 4.28
N GLN A 68 2.40 8.87 4.44
CA GLN A 68 1.46 8.36 5.44
C GLN A 68 0.16 7.91 4.79
N PRO A 69 -0.46 6.84 5.32
CA PRO A 69 -1.81 6.48 4.93
C PRO A 69 -2.76 7.66 5.07
N ARG A 70 -3.69 7.80 4.13
CA ARG A 70 -4.67 8.90 4.16
C ARG A 70 -5.40 9.02 5.50
N ALA A 71 -5.70 7.89 6.13
CA ALA A 71 -6.41 7.86 7.39
C ALA A 71 -5.65 8.55 8.55
N LEU A 72 -4.32 8.64 8.47
CA LEU A 72 -3.47 9.33 9.45
C LEU A 72 -3.29 10.81 9.16
N LYS A 73 -3.67 11.28 7.96
CA LYS A 73 -3.59 12.69 7.59
C LYS A 73 -4.71 13.49 8.27
N SER A 74 -4.48 14.77 8.49
CA SER A 74 -5.49 15.66 9.07
C SER A 74 -6.77 15.72 8.20
N LYS A 75 -7.93 15.98 8.82
CA LYS A 75 -9.19 16.13 8.10
C LYS A 75 -9.13 17.26 7.04
N CYS A 76 -8.34 18.29 7.30
CA CYS A 76 -8.14 19.38 6.35
C CYS A 76 -7.44 18.88 5.09
N GLU A 77 -6.30 18.22 5.23
CA GLU A 77 -5.56 17.62 4.11
C GLU A 77 -6.39 16.60 3.33
N GLN A 78 -7.16 15.75 4.03
CA GLN A 78 -8.06 14.79 3.39
C GLN A 78 -9.13 15.49 2.54
N THR A 79 -9.69 16.61 3.04
CA THR A 79 -10.73 17.38 2.34
C THR A 79 -10.15 18.12 1.14
N GLU A 80 -8.98 18.73 1.27
CA GLU A 80 -8.30 19.42 0.18
C GLU A 80 -7.95 18.46 -0.96
N ARG A 81 -7.42 17.28 -0.63
CA ARG A 81 -7.11 16.24 -1.62
C ARG A 81 -8.36 15.69 -2.30
N THR A 82 -9.46 15.54 -1.57
CA THR A 82 -10.74 15.10 -2.16
C THR A 82 -11.29 16.14 -3.14
N LYS A 83 -11.25 17.43 -2.77
CA LYS A 83 -11.79 18.51 -3.60
C LYS A 83 -10.85 18.90 -4.75
N GLY A 84 -9.56 19.01 -4.48
CA GLY A 84 -8.57 19.48 -5.45
C GLY A 84 -8.03 18.41 -6.38
N MET A 85 -7.89 17.16 -5.89
CA MET A 85 -7.27 16.05 -6.61
C MET A 85 -8.27 14.93 -6.97
N ALA A 86 -9.57 15.11 -6.66
CA ALA A 86 -10.62 14.09 -6.84
C ALA A 86 -10.26 12.73 -6.20
N GLU A 87 -9.51 12.74 -5.13
CA GLU A 87 -9.07 11.54 -4.43
C GLU A 87 -10.25 10.87 -3.72
N VAL A 88 -10.69 9.72 -4.21
CA VAL A 88 -11.74 8.91 -3.57
C VAL A 88 -11.07 7.94 -2.60
N PHE A 89 -11.50 7.98 -1.35
CA PHE A 89 -11.03 7.05 -0.32
C PHE A 89 -11.98 5.85 -0.19
N THR A 90 -11.44 4.67 -0.43
CA THR A 90 -12.14 3.42 -0.09
C THR A 90 -11.54 2.90 1.22
N PRO A 91 -12.33 2.66 2.27
CA PRO A 91 -11.82 2.12 3.52
C PRO A 91 -11.10 0.79 3.31
N SER A 92 -10.00 0.58 4.02
CA SER A 92 -9.16 -0.62 3.87
C SER A 92 -9.91 -1.93 4.12
N TRP A 93 -10.89 -1.94 5.02
CA TRP A 93 -11.73 -3.11 5.25
C TRP A 93 -12.62 -3.47 4.05
N VAL A 94 -13.09 -2.47 3.28
CA VAL A 94 -13.83 -2.71 2.02
C VAL A 94 -12.91 -3.32 0.97
N CYS A 95 -11.70 -2.77 0.81
CA CYS A 95 -10.70 -3.32 -0.11
C CYS A 95 -10.33 -4.77 0.29
N ASN A 96 -10.13 -5.02 1.59
CA ASN A 96 -9.85 -6.37 2.07
C ASN A 96 -11.00 -7.33 1.79
N ALA A 97 -12.26 -6.92 2.00
CA ALA A 97 -13.42 -7.75 1.69
C ALA A 97 -13.51 -8.10 0.20
N GLN A 98 -13.27 -7.11 -0.68
CA GLN A 98 -13.22 -7.33 -2.13
C GLN A 98 -12.11 -8.30 -2.52
N ASN A 99 -10.90 -8.13 -1.99
CA ASN A 99 -9.79 -9.03 -2.24
C ASN A 99 -10.12 -10.46 -1.79
N ASN A 100 -10.71 -10.63 -0.62
CA ASN A 100 -11.11 -11.96 -0.13
C ASN A 100 -12.13 -12.66 -1.04
N LEU A 101 -13.02 -11.92 -1.73
CA LEU A 101 -13.92 -12.52 -2.73
C LEU A 101 -13.14 -13.05 -3.96
N VAL A 102 -12.15 -12.30 -4.41
CA VAL A 102 -11.27 -12.73 -5.51
C VAL A 102 -10.46 -13.96 -5.10
N ASP A 103 -9.93 -13.94 -3.88
CA ASP A 103 -9.17 -15.06 -3.31
C ASP A 103 -10.03 -16.31 -3.16
N GLU A 104 -11.24 -16.18 -2.63
CA GLU A 104 -12.20 -17.28 -2.52
C GLU A 104 -12.50 -17.89 -3.89
N ALA A 105 -12.77 -17.07 -4.89
CA ALA A 105 -13.04 -17.53 -6.25
C ALA A 105 -11.85 -18.27 -6.86
N TRP A 106 -10.63 -17.81 -6.62
CA TRP A 106 -9.45 -18.43 -7.19
C TRP A 106 -8.96 -19.68 -6.46
N PHE A 107 -8.98 -19.65 -5.12
CA PHE A 107 -8.56 -20.78 -4.27
C PHE A 107 -9.65 -21.83 -4.05
N GLY A 108 -10.92 -21.49 -4.33
CA GLY A 108 -12.08 -22.36 -4.05
C GLY A 108 -12.38 -22.51 -2.55
N ARG A 109 -11.85 -21.66 -1.70
CA ARG A 109 -12.06 -21.67 -0.23
C ARG A 109 -11.99 -20.27 0.36
N LYS A 110 -12.71 -20.07 1.47
CA LYS A 110 -12.68 -18.81 2.26
C LYS A 110 -11.43 -18.70 3.14
N ASN A 111 -11.21 -17.49 3.64
CA ASN A 111 -10.20 -17.20 4.64
C ASN A 111 -8.78 -17.64 4.25
N VAL A 112 -8.39 -17.41 3.00
CA VAL A 112 -7.08 -17.84 2.50
C VAL A 112 -5.96 -17.08 3.20
N PHE A 113 -6.03 -15.74 3.20
CA PHE A 113 -4.99 -14.86 3.75
C PHE A 113 -5.38 -14.26 5.09
N ASN A 114 -6.68 -14.09 5.34
CA ASN A 114 -7.17 -13.50 6.57
C ASN A 114 -8.62 -13.92 6.86
N THR A 115 -9.05 -13.70 8.10
CA THR A 115 -10.44 -13.83 8.55
C THR A 115 -10.96 -12.46 8.93
N ILE A 116 -12.12 -12.08 8.37
CA ILE A 116 -12.75 -10.78 8.63
C ILE A 116 -13.58 -10.83 9.92
N ASP A 117 -13.53 -9.76 10.69
CA ASP A 117 -14.50 -9.41 11.72
C ASP A 117 -15.38 -8.27 11.19
N ASP A 118 -16.53 -8.63 10.64
CA ASP A 118 -17.47 -7.65 10.02
C ASP A 118 -18.01 -6.65 11.03
N THR A 119 -18.08 -7.01 12.31
CA THR A 119 -18.63 -6.14 13.36
C THR A 119 -17.67 -5.01 13.72
N ARG A 120 -16.37 -5.23 13.54
CA ARG A 120 -15.30 -4.28 13.88
C ARG A 120 -14.62 -3.67 12.67
N HIS A 121 -14.99 -4.08 11.46
CA HIS A 121 -14.32 -3.69 10.22
C HIS A 121 -12.80 -3.93 10.27
N THR A 122 -12.41 -5.07 10.85
CA THR A 122 -11.02 -5.51 11.02
C THR A 122 -10.83 -6.90 10.44
N TRP A 123 -9.59 -7.35 10.39
CA TRP A 123 -9.25 -8.71 10.00
C TRP A 123 -8.03 -9.21 10.77
N ILE A 124 -7.90 -10.52 10.84
CA ILE A 124 -6.76 -11.21 11.43
C ILE A 124 -6.08 -12.00 10.31
N ALA A 125 -4.78 -11.78 10.11
CA ALA A 125 -4.01 -12.53 9.14
C ALA A 125 -4.00 -14.02 9.48
N ASN A 126 -4.13 -14.87 8.45
CA ASN A 126 -3.99 -16.31 8.64
C ASN A 126 -2.49 -16.64 8.83
N PRO A 127 -2.09 -17.23 9.97
CA PRO A 127 -0.68 -17.54 10.22
C PRO A 127 -0.21 -18.80 9.45
N ASP A 128 -1.13 -19.55 8.88
CA ASP A 128 -0.81 -20.81 8.24
C ASP A 128 -0.13 -20.61 6.88
N ARG A 129 0.69 -21.60 6.51
CA ARG A 129 1.28 -21.63 5.18
C ARG A 129 0.18 -21.72 4.12
N ILE A 130 0.25 -20.85 3.11
CA ILE A 130 -0.69 -20.87 1.99
C ILE A 130 -0.52 -22.15 1.18
N VAL A 131 -1.59 -22.92 1.07
CA VAL A 131 -1.68 -24.11 0.23
C VAL A 131 -2.36 -23.75 -1.07
N PHE A 132 -1.66 -23.94 -2.18
CA PHE A 132 -2.17 -23.69 -3.53
C PHE A 132 -2.95 -24.90 -4.05
N PRO A 133 -4.09 -24.70 -4.75
CA PRO A 133 -4.80 -25.80 -5.41
C PRO A 133 -4.04 -26.26 -6.67
N ASP A 134 -4.10 -27.56 -6.97
CA ASP A 134 -3.79 -28.17 -8.28
C ASP A 134 -2.53 -27.64 -8.99
N ASN A 135 -1.35 -27.80 -8.42
CA ASN A 135 -0.08 -27.34 -9.00
C ASN A 135 0.00 -25.84 -9.34
N LYS A 136 -0.94 -25.02 -8.86
CA LYS A 136 -0.90 -23.58 -8.99
C LYS A 136 0.19 -22.97 -8.08
N THR A 137 0.65 -21.78 -8.43
CA THR A 137 1.76 -21.09 -7.77
C THR A 137 1.41 -19.62 -7.53
N TRP A 138 2.20 -18.92 -6.74
CA TRP A 138 2.11 -17.46 -6.61
C TRP A 138 2.10 -16.76 -7.96
N LYS A 139 2.92 -17.21 -8.92
CA LYS A 139 2.96 -16.62 -10.26
C LYS A 139 1.63 -16.76 -11.00
N SER A 140 0.95 -17.92 -10.89
CA SER A 140 -0.36 -18.11 -11.52
C SER A 140 -1.45 -17.30 -10.81
N TYR A 141 -1.39 -17.18 -9.48
CA TYR A 141 -2.29 -16.34 -8.70
C TYR A 141 -2.18 -14.86 -9.10
N ILE A 142 -0.97 -14.29 -9.04
CA ILE A 142 -0.73 -12.89 -9.40
C ILE A 142 -1.16 -12.59 -10.84
N ARG A 143 -0.95 -13.50 -11.79
CA ARG A 143 -1.38 -13.32 -13.18
C ARG A 143 -2.91 -13.32 -13.36
N ALA A 144 -3.59 -14.14 -12.56
CA ALA A 144 -5.06 -14.27 -12.66
C ALA A 144 -5.79 -13.14 -11.93
N THR A 145 -5.20 -12.59 -10.84
CA THR A 145 -5.80 -11.57 -9.97
C THR A 145 -5.30 -10.15 -10.24
N ARG A 146 -4.47 -9.95 -11.27
CA ARG A 146 -4.11 -8.60 -11.73
C ARG A 146 -5.37 -7.87 -12.16
N MET A 147 -5.76 -6.92 -11.36
CA MET A 147 -6.70 -5.88 -11.72
C MET A 147 -5.97 -4.65 -12.19
#